data_8faf5cd0b5eacf615e62c27bad1fd403
#
_entry.id   8faf5cd0b5eacf615e62c27bad1fd403
#
_cell.length_a   1.000
_cell.length_b   1.000
_cell.length_c   1.000
_cell.angle_alpha   90.00
_cell.angle_beta   90.00
_cell.angle_gamma   90.00
#
_symmetry.space_group_name_H-M   'P 1'
#
loop_
_entity.id
_entity.type
_entity.pdbx_description
1 polymer ?
#
loop_
_entity_poly.entity_id
_entity_poly.type
_entity_poly.pdbx_seq_one_letter_code
_entity_poly.pdbx_strand_id
1 'polypeptide(L)'
;ATLTGNQTLSGNKTFTGTVDLSGATLSGNTTFSNNLVVSGDLTVSGTTTTVNSTTVDVADKNITLGNVSTPTDSTADGGGISLKGATDKLFRWLNATDSWTSSEHLDLASGKAYYINGTSVLSSTTLGSGVTGSSLTSVGTLSSGTWSASTIAVSKGGTGQTSYTNGQLLIGNTTGNTLAKATLTAGS
;
A
#
# COMPACT_ATOMS: atom_id res chain seq x y z
N ALA A 1 35.97 -47.31 26.45
CA ALA A 1 37.14 -46.47 26.74
C ALA A 1 36.66 -45.03 26.87
N THR A 2 36.89 -44.41 28.02
CA THR A 2 36.63 -42.98 28.21
C THR A 2 37.89 -42.22 27.78
N LEU A 3 37.79 -41.42 26.73
CA LEU A 3 38.87 -40.53 26.29
C LEU A 3 38.77 -39.24 27.09
N THR A 4 39.82 -38.87 27.79
CA THR A 4 39.92 -37.62 28.56
C THR A 4 40.95 -36.68 27.91
N GLY A 5 40.71 -35.38 27.98
CA GLY A 5 41.56 -34.35 27.37
C GLY A 5 41.25 -34.14 25.88
N ASN A 6 41.96 -33.20 25.25
CA ASN A 6 41.76 -32.84 23.83
C ASN A 6 42.17 -34.03 22.92
N GLN A 7 41.28 -34.40 22.03
CA GLN A 7 41.48 -35.44 21.03
C GLN A 7 41.53 -34.85 19.61
N THR A 8 42.53 -35.22 18.85
CA THR A 8 42.57 -34.93 17.42
C THR A 8 42.20 -36.19 16.64
N LEU A 9 41.05 -36.16 15.94
CA LEU A 9 40.60 -37.21 15.06
C LEU A 9 40.80 -36.81 13.61
N SER A 10 41.80 -37.38 12.96
CA SER A 10 42.09 -37.12 11.54
C SER A 10 41.32 -38.10 10.63
N GLY A 11 41.06 -37.70 9.40
CA GLY A 11 40.27 -38.46 8.40
C GLY A 11 38.76 -38.48 8.67
N ASN A 12 38.01 -39.17 7.80
CA ASN A 12 36.56 -39.26 7.90
C ASN A 12 36.14 -40.10 9.10
N LYS A 13 35.15 -39.60 9.84
CA LYS A 13 34.56 -40.31 10.99
C LYS A 13 33.07 -40.51 10.76
N THR A 14 32.60 -41.72 10.99
CA THR A 14 31.19 -42.08 10.99
C THR A 14 30.73 -42.36 12.41
N PHE A 15 29.72 -41.66 12.85
CA PHE A 15 29.04 -41.91 14.13
C PHE A 15 27.69 -42.55 13.83
N THR A 16 27.40 -43.71 14.40
CA THR A 16 26.15 -44.47 14.15
C THR A 16 25.08 -44.24 15.23
N GLY A 17 25.39 -43.49 16.26
CA GLY A 17 24.49 -43.13 17.36
C GLY A 17 24.31 -41.64 17.52
N THR A 18 23.74 -41.24 18.65
CA THR A 18 23.61 -39.84 19.03
C THR A 18 24.98 -39.24 19.30
N VAL A 19 25.26 -38.08 18.76
CA VAL A 19 26.45 -37.28 19.04
C VAL A 19 26.01 -36.07 19.85
N ASP A 20 26.49 -35.97 21.10
CA ASP A 20 26.31 -34.81 21.94
C ASP A 20 27.46 -33.82 21.65
N LEU A 21 27.09 -32.63 21.13
CA LEU A 21 27.98 -31.55 20.81
C LEU A 21 27.78 -30.34 21.74
N SER A 22 27.22 -30.56 22.95
CA SER A 22 27.00 -29.50 23.92
C SER A 22 28.32 -28.78 24.23
N GLY A 23 28.30 -27.44 24.08
CA GLY A 23 29.48 -26.59 24.22
C GLY A 23 30.49 -26.64 23.07
N ALA A 24 30.21 -27.36 21.97
CA ALA A 24 31.08 -27.43 20.81
C ALA A 24 30.89 -26.29 19.85
N THR A 25 31.98 -25.90 19.18
CA THR A 25 31.94 -24.99 18.01
C THR A 25 32.22 -25.80 16.76
N LEU A 26 31.31 -25.77 15.80
CA LEU A 26 31.51 -26.28 14.44
C LEU A 26 32.09 -25.17 13.58
N SER A 27 33.35 -25.30 13.18
CA SER A 27 34.02 -24.33 12.33
C SER A 27 34.14 -24.86 10.88
N GLY A 28 34.21 -23.93 9.92
CA GLY A 28 34.23 -24.29 8.49
C GLY A 28 32.82 -24.51 7.93
N ASN A 29 32.74 -25.11 6.75
CA ASN A 29 31.47 -25.41 6.11
C ASN A 29 30.84 -26.68 6.73
N THR A 30 29.66 -26.53 7.33
CA THR A 30 28.90 -27.63 7.87
C THR A 30 27.68 -27.90 7.01
N THR A 31 27.50 -29.14 6.54
CA THR A 31 26.36 -29.56 5.72
C THR A 31 25.48 -30.52 6.47
N PHE A 32 24.20 -30.25 6.53
CA PHE A 32 23.17 -31.18 7.00
C PHE A 32 22.45 -31.72 5.76
N SER A 33 22.58 -33.02 5.51
CA SER A 33 21.96 -33.70 4.34
C SER A 33 20.46 -33.94 4.54
N ASN A 34 19.96 -33.79 5.76
CA ASN A 34 18.57 -33.94 6.17
C ASN A 34 18.10 -32.67 6.92
N ASN A 35 17.03 -32.81 7.66
CA ASN A 35 16.46 -31.71 8.40
C ASN A 35 17.37 -31.19 9.52
N LEU A 36 17.49 -29.89 9.65
CA LEU A 36 18.04 -29.23 10.84
C LEU A 36 16.85 -28.72 11.67
N VAL A 37 16.72 -29.18 12.91
CA VAL A 37 15.73 -28.68 13.88
C VAL A 37 16.47 -27.85 14.94
N VAL A 38 16.12 -26.57 15.04
CA VAL A 38 16.61 -25.68 16.08
C VAL A 38 15.48 -25.44 17.07
N SER A 39 15.61 -25.98 18.29
CA SER A 39 14.58 -25.85 19.34
C SER A 39 14.67 -24.54 20.13
N GLY A 40 15.70 -23.75 19.92
CA GLY A 40 15.92 -22.41 20.48
C GLY A 40 16.08 -21.38 19.38
N ASP A 41 16.74 -20.28 19.69
CA ASP A 41 16.98 -19.20 18.75
C ASP A 41 18.01 -19.59 17.68
N LEU A 42 17.75 -19.23 16.42
CA LEU A 42 18.71 -19.28 15.32
C LEU A 42 19.19 -17.86 15.00
N THR A 43 20.47 -17.60 15.26
CA THR A 43 21.11 -16.35 14.85
C THR A 43 22.02 -16.60 13.66
N VAL A 44 21.78 -15.92 12.55
CA VAL A 44 22.63 -15.95 11.35
C VAL A 44 23.31 -14.61 11.20
N SER A 45 24.63 -14.57 11.44
CA SER A 45 25.45 -13.34 11.36
C SER A 45 26.25 -13.36 10.06
N GLY A 46 25.72 -12.78 9.01
CA GLY A 46 26.36 -12.74 7.70
C GLY A 46 25.76 -11.66 6.83
N THR A 47 26.33 -11.44 5.65
CA THR A 47 25.84 -10.45 4.69
C THR A 47 24.65 -10.96 3.87
N THR A 48 24.50 -12.28 3.74
CA THR A 48 23.42 -12.90 2.96
C THR A 48 23.00 -14.22 3.56
N THR A 49 21.70 -14.41 3.74
CA THR A 49 21.09 -15.71 4.04
C THR A 49 20.25 -16.11 2.83
N THR A 50 20.55 -17.27 2.24
CA THR A 50 19.79 -17.81 1.10
C THR A 50 18.93 -18.98 1.57
N VAL A 51 17.63 -18.90 1.33
CA VAL A 51 16.68 -19.98 1.56
C VAL A 51 16.14 -20.44 0.20
N ASN A 52 16.58 -21.62 -0.26
CA ASN A 52 16.13 -22.22 -1.53
C ASN A 52 15.01 -23.21 -1.26
N SER A 53 13.83 -22.70 -0.95
CA SER A 53 12.62 -23.51 -0.77
C SER A 53 11.48 -22.93 -1.59
N THR A 54 10.48 -23.72 -1.91
CA THR A 54 9.27 -23.26 -2.62
C THR A 54 8.40 -22.38 -1.74
N THR A 55 8.50 -22.55 -0.41
CA THR A 55 7.71 -21.80 0.57
C THR A 55 8.54 -21.56 1.82
N VAL A 56 8.46 -20.37 2.36
CA VAL A 56 8.90 -20.02 3.72
C VAL A 56 7.62 -19.84 4.54
N ASP A 57 7.37 -20.75 5.47
CA ASP A 57 6.24 -20.70 6.39
C ASP A 57 6.69 -20.06 7.69
N VAL A 58 6.02 -18.97 8.09
CA VAL A 58 6.32 -18.20 9.29
C VAL A 58 5.07 -18.14 10.15
N ALA A 59 5.10 -18.82 11.30
CA ALA A 59 4.00 -18.82 12.26
C ALA A 59 3.86 -17.51 13.05
N ASP A 60 4.92 -16.68 13.09
CA ASP A 60 4.90 -15.39 13.78
C ASP A 60 4.06 -14.35 13.04
N LYS A 61 3.48 -13.43 13.80
CA LYS A 61 2.62 -12.36 13.28
C LYS A 61 3.39 -11.29 12.53
N ASN A 62 4.66 -11.11 12.83
CA ASN A 62 5.47 -9.98 12.35
C ASN A 62 6.76 -10.47 11.71
N ILE A 63 7.15 -9.81 10.64
CA ILE A 63 8.48 -9.87 10.06
C ILE A 63 9.10 -8.49 10.23
N THR A 64 10.19 -8.38 10.99
CA THR A 64 10.89 -7.11 11.18
C THR A 64 12.04 -7.02 10.18
N LEU A 65 11.99 -6.00 9.33
CA LEU A 65 13.05 -5.69 8.36
C LEU A 65 13.81 -4.45 8.84
N GLY A 66 15.10 -4.38 8.53
CA GLY A 66 15.93 -3.21 8.86
C GLY A 66 16.17 -3.01 10.37
N ASN A 67 16.13 -4.08 11.17
CA ASN A 67 16.39 -4.04 12.62
C ASN A 67 17.90 -3.83 12.90
N VAL A 68 18.37 -2.62 12.66
CA VAL A 68 19.76 -2.20 12.97
C VAL A 68 19.82 -1.58 14.35
N SER A 69 21.04 -1.42 14.90
CA SER A 69 21.27 -0.88 16.27
C SER A 69 20.75 0.55 16.47
N THR A 70 20.70 1.35 15.41
CA THR A 70 20.16 2.73 15.42
C THR A 70 19.27 2.92 14.19
N PRO A 71 17.98 2.52 14.27
CA PRO A 71 17.04 2.68 13.17
C PRO A 71 16.75 4.15 12.89
N THR A 72 16.72 4.51 11.63
CA THR A 72 16.31 5.83 11.12
C THR A 72 15.57 5.66 9.81
N ASP A 73 14.84 6.68 9.35
CA ASP A 73 14.16 6.65 8.06
C ASP A 73 15.14 6.46 6.89
N SER A 74 16.36 7.01 7.03
CA SER A 74 17.45 6.79 6.06
C SER A 74 17.94 5.35 6.04
N THR A 75 18.02 4.66 7.19
CA THR A 75 18.44 3.24 7.23
C THR A 75 17.34 2.31 6.78
N ALA A 76 16.08 2.74 6.80
CA ALA A 76 14.92 2.02 6.30
C ALA A 76 14.69 2.22 4.79
N ASP A 77 15.30 3.26 4.19
CA ASP A 77 15.08 3.62 2.79
C ASP A 77 15.38 2.45 1.83
N GLY A 78 14.45 2.19 0.93
CA GLY A 78 14.50 1.05 0.00
C GLY A 78 14.16 -0.31 0.62
N GLY A 79 13.98 -0.39 1.94
CA GLY A 79 13.58 -1.63 2.62
C GLY A 79 12.16 -2.08 2.26
N GLY A 80 11.95 -3.38 2.09
CA GLY A 80 10.65 -3.93 1.71
C GLY A 80 10.73 -5.32 1.07
N ILE A 81 9.78 -5.62 0.22
CA ILE A 81 9.65 -6.89 -0.48
C ILE A 81 9.98 -6.70 -1.96
N SER A 82 10.87 -7.54 -2.48
CA SER A 82 11.21 -7.61 -3.90
C SER A 82 10.87 -8.99 -4.45
N LEU A 83 9.96 -9.02 -5.43
CA LEU A 83 9.66 -10.22 -6.21
C LEU A 83 10.44 -10.15 -7.53
N LYS A 84 11.32 -11.14 -7.76
CA LYS A 84 12.14 -11.21 -8.96
C LYS A 84 11.32 -11.63 -10.18
N GLY A 85 11.43 -10.88 -11.26
CA GLY A 85 10.84 -11.15 -12.57
C GLY A 85 11.77 -10.63 -13.67
N ALA A 86 11.29 -10.52 -14.90
CA ALA A 86 12.03 -9.84 -15.97
C ALA A 86 12.37 -8.39 -15.58
N THR A 87 11.45 -7.74 -14.89
CA THR A 87 11.66 -6.54 -14.08
C THR A 87 11.18 -6.84 -12.68
N ASP A 88 11.90 -6.37 -11.66
CA ASP A 88 11.53 -6.61 -10.26
C ASP A 88 10.22 -5.92 -9.90
N LYS A 89 9.38 -6.61 -9.11
CA LYS A 89 8.16 -6.06 -8.52
C LYS A 89 8.45 -5.70 -7.07
N LEU A 90 8.21 -4.44 -6.70
CA LEU A 90 8.66 -3.87 -5.44
C LEU A 90 7.50 -3.33 -4.62
N PHE A 91 7.50 -3.65 -3.32
CA PHE A 91 6.71 -2.95 -2.31
C PHE A 91 7.68 -2.52 -1.21
N ARG A 92 8.00 -1.23 -1.13
CA ARG A 92 9.10 -0.74 -0.30
C ARG A 92 8.85 0.63 0.29
N TRP A 93 9.53 0.93 1.39
CA TRP A 93 9.59 2.26 1.97
C TRP A 93 10.47 3.20 1.14
N LEU A 94 10.03 4.44 0.92
CA LEU A 94 10.82 5.52 0.35
C LEU A 94 10.86 6.69 1.32
N ASN A 95 12.05 6.97 1.86
CA ASN A 95 12.28 8.08 2.76
C ASN A 95 12.04 9.45 2.10
N ALA A 96 12.39 9.60 0.82
CA ALA A 96 12.22 10.85 0.09
C ALA A 96 10.75 11.34 -0.01
N THR A 97 9.80 10.43 0.06
CA THR A 97 8.35 10.72 -0.03
C THR A 97 7.59 10.36 1.23
N ASP A 98 8.29 9.86 2.27
CA ASP A 98 7.72 9.40 3.54
C ASP A 98 6.53 8.45 3.31
N SER A 99 6.73 7.44 2.46
CA SER A 99 5.63 6.59 2.02
C SER A 99 6.05 5.17 1.65
N TRP A 100 5.12 4.23 1.79
CA TRP A 100 5.19 2.92 1.17
C TRP A 100 4.82 3.03 -0.30
N THR A 101 5.67 2.54 -1.19
CA THR A 101 5.46 2.59 -2.63
C THR A 101 5.41 1.19 -3.23
N SER A 102 4.60 1.05 -4.28
CA SER A 102 4.53 -0.16 -5.10
C SER A 102 4.95 0.16 -6.53
N SER A 103 5.75 -0.71 -7.15
CA SER A 103 6.05 -0.64 -8.59
C SER A 103 4.90 -1.12 -9.46
N GLU A 104 3.89 -1.74 -8.86
CA GLU A 104 2.72 -2.30 -9.54
C GLU A 104 1.43 -1.72 -8.97
N HIS A 105 0.32 -1.91 -9.68
CA HIS A 105 -0.99 -1.55 -9.18
C HIS A 105 -1.35 -2.36 -7.92
N LEU A 106 -2.06 -1.71 -6.99
CA LEU A 106 -2.68 -2.40 -5.85
C LEU A 106 -4.13 -2.69 -6.23
N ASP A 107 -4.42 -3.93 -6.58
CA ASP A 107 -5.76 -4.40 -6.91
C ASP A 107 -6.44 -5.01 -5.69
N LEU A 108 -7.63 -4.50 -5.38
CA LEU A 108 -8.43 -5.00 -4.27
C LEU A 108 -9.49 -5.98 -4.81
N ALA A 109 -9.63 -7.12 -4.15
CA ALA A 109 -10.65 -8.11 -4.49
C ALA A 109 -12.06 -7.47 -4.49
N SER A 110 -12.98 -8.09 -5.24
CA SER A 110 -14.38 -7.66 -5.33
C SER A 110 -15.00 -7.45 -3.94
N GLY A 111 -15.73 -6.35 -3.78
CA GLY A 111 -16.35 -5.95 -2.51
C GLY A 111 -15.39 -5.31 -1.50
N LYS A 112 -14.13 -5.09 -1.86
CA LYS A 112 -13.15 -4.38 -1.02
C LYS A 112 -13.04 -2.92 -1.44
N ALA A 113 -12.54 -2.09 -0.53
CA ALA A 113 -12.38 -0.65 -0.72
C ALA A 113 -11.12 -0.16 -0.02
N TYR A 114 -10.63 1.01 -0.44
CA TYR A 114 -9.58 1.72 0.29
C TYR A 114 -10.19 2.46 1.47
N TYR A 115 -9.51 2.39 2.62
CA TYR A 115 -9.92 3.00 3.88
C TYR A 115 -8.87 3.98 4.37
N ILE A 116 -9.33 5.09 4.95
CA ILE A 116 -8.51 6.01 5.73
C ILE A 116 -9.16 6.10 7.12
N ASN A 117 -8.39 5.79 8.16
CA ASN A 117 -8.85 5.81 9.55
C ASN A 117 -10.23 5.12 9.74
N GLY A 118 -10.35 3.90 9.23
CA GLY A 118 -11.58 3.10 9.34
C GLY A 118 -12.75 3.53 8.45
N THR A 119 -12.60 4.60 7.67
CA THR A 119 -13.64 5.10 6.76
C THR A 119 -13.31 4.73 5.32
N SER A 120 -14.27 4.14 4.60
CA SER A 120 -14.12 3.85 3.17
C SER A 120 -14.05 5.15 2.37
N VAL A 121 -13.02 5.30 1.54
CA VAL A 121 -12.80 6.48 0.70
C VAL A 121 -12.96 6.21 -0.78
N LEU A 122 -12.69 4.99 -1.25
CA LEU A 122 -12.81 4.61 -2.65
C LEU A 122 -13.14 3.13 -2.78
N SER A 123 -14.21 2.81 -3.49
CA SER A 123 -14.55 1.45 -3.94
C SER A 123 -14.57 1.38 -5.46
N SER A 124 -14.92 0.21 -6.02
CA SER A 124 -15.05 0.05 -7.47
C SER A 124 -16.17 0.91 -8.09
N THR A 125 -17.14 1.38 -7.30
CA THR A 125 -18.35 2.07 -7.79
C THR A 125 -18.62 3.41 -7.10
N THR A 126 -17.99 3.70 -5.96
CA THR A 126 -18.32 4.88 -5.13
C THR A 126 -17.09 5.55 -4.54
N LEU A 127 -17.15 6.88 -4.48
CA LEU A 127 -16.37 7.67 -3.52
C LEU A 127 -17.08 7.61 -2.17
N GLY A 128 -16.32 7.39 -1.10
CA GLY A 128 -16.85 7.34 0.26
C GLY A 128 -17.47 8.67 0.69
N SER A 129 -18.48 8.62 1.55
CA SER A 129 -19.17 9.81 2.06
C SER A 129 -18.28 10.79 2.84
N GLY A 130 -17.13 10.34 3.31
CA GLY A 130 -16.13 11.21 3.94
C GLY A 130 -15.29 12.04 2.95
N VAL A 131 -15.40 11.79 1.63
CA VAL A 131 -14.72 12.57 0.60
C VAL A 131 -15.60 13.78 0.25
N THR A 132 -15.57 14.81 1.08
CA THR A 132 -16.44 15.99 0.97
C THR A 132 -15.83 17.09 0.10
N GLY A 133 -14.53 17.05 -0.17
CA GLY A 133 -13.82 17.98 -1.04
C GLY A 133 -13.18 17.26 -2.24
N SER A 134 -13.16 17.90 -3.40
CA SER A 134 -12.56 17.34 -4.61
C SER A 134 -11.97 18.46 -5.45
N SER A 135 -10.79 18.21 -6.04
CA SER A 135 -10.15 19.04 -7.07
C SER A 135 -10.44 18.57 -8.49
N LEU A 136 -11.51 17.80 -8.70
CA LEU A 136 -11.89 17.36 -10.04
C LEU A 136 -12.17 18.55 -10.95
N THR A 137 -11.43 18.67 -12.04
CA THR A 137 -11.60 19.72 -13.05
C THR A 137 -12.53 19.30 -14.18
N SER A 138 -12.83 17.99 -14.26
CA SER A 138 -13.71 17.40 -15.25
C SER A 138 -14.46 16.23 -14.64
N VAL A 139 -15.75 16.15 -14.93
CA VAL A 139 -16.60 14.99 -14.70
C VAL A 139 -17.26 14.59 -16.01
N GLY A 140 -17.50 13.30 -16.21
CA GLY A 140 -18.26 12.84 -17.38
C GLY A 140 -19.71 13.33 -17.36
N THR A 141 -20.60 12.62 -18.03
CA THR A 141 -22.03 12.95 -18.03
C THR A 141 -22.64 12.74 -16.64
N LEU A 142 -23.22 13.79 -16.06
CA LEU A 142 -24.08 13.67 -14.88
C LEU A 142 -25.50 13.34 -15.37
N SER A 143 -25.93 12.10 -15.22
CA SER A 143 -27.27 11.66 -15.61
C SER A 143 -28.32 11.91 -14.52
N SER A 144 -27.90 12.10 -13.27
CA SER A 144 -28.77 12.44 -12.13
C SER A 144 -27.98 13.15 -11.03
N GLY A 145 -28.65 13.96 -10.23
CA GLY A 145 -28.05 14.67 -9.10
C GLY A 145 -28.80 15.95 -8.76
N THR A 146 -28.56 16.50 -7.57
CA THR A 146 -29.04 17.80 -7.13
C THR A 146 -27.87 18.78 -7.13
N TRP A 147 -28.01 19.91 -7.82
CA TRP A 147 -27.04 21.00 -7.74
C TRP A 147 -27.33 21.88 -6.53
N SER A 148 -26.56 21.73 -5.46
CA SER A 148 -26.70 22.50 -4.22
C SER A 148 -25.62 23.58 -4.05
N ALA A 149 -24.81 23.80 -5.10
CA ALA A 149 -23.75 24.79 -5.07
C ALA A 149 -24.22 26.17 -5.53
N SER A 150 -23.30 27.14 -5.64
CA SER A 150 -23.57 28.45 -6.19
C SER A 150 -24.20 28.37 -7.57
N THR A 151 -25.00 29.41 -7.91
CA THR A 151 -25.69 29.50 -9.21
C THR A 151 -24.72 29.31 -10.37
N ILE A 152 -25.06 28.46 -11.34
CA ILE A 152 -24.29 28.33 -12.57
C ILE A 152 -24.42 29.61 -13.38
N ALA A 153 -23.34 30.31 -13.65
CA ALA A 153 -23.32 31.53 -14.42
C ALA A 153 -23.80 31.29 -15.85
N VAL A 154 -24.39 32.32 -16.46
CA VAL A 154 -24.89 32.24 -17.85
C VAL A 154 -23.79 31.86 -18.83
N SER A 155 -22.58 32.40 -18.66
CA SER A 155 -21.38 32.05 -19.47
C SER A 155 -20.95 30.59 -19.38
N LYS A 156 -21.51 29.82 -18.45
CA LYS A 156 -21.28 28.37 -18.25
C LYS A 156 -22.50 27.53 -18.55
N GLY A 157 -23.50 28.09 -19.21
CA GLY A 157 -24.74 27.42 -19.60
C GLY A 157 -25.83 27.38 -18.51
N GLY A 158 -25.61 28.05 -17.39
CA GLY A 158 -26.63 28.23 -16.36
C GLY A 158 -27.55 29.44 -16.66
N THR A 159 -28.59 29.62 -15.84
CA THR A 159 -29.49 30.77 -15.97
C THR A 159 -28.99 32.00 -15.23
N GLY A 160 -28.01 31.83 -14.33
CA GLY A 160 -27.53 32.91 -13.44
C GLY A 160 -28.55 33.36 -12.38
N GLN A 161 -29.67 32.64 -12.25
CA GLN A 161 -30.79 33.01 -11.38
C GLN A 161 -30.94 31.99 -10.23
N THR A 162 -31.27 32.48 -9.05
CA THR A 162 -31.51 31.67 -7.86
C THR A 162 -32.98 31.30 -7.65
N SER A 163 -33.92 32.10 -8.20
CA SER A 163 -35.34 31.88 -8.05
C SER A 163 -36.14 32.60 -9.15
N TYR A 164 -37.38 32.22 -9.33
CA TYR A 164 -38.37 32.87 -10.17
C TYR A 164 -39.64 33.10 -9.37
N THR A 165 -40.33 34.21 -9.63
CA THR A 165 -41.71 34.45 -9.17
C THR A 165 -42.69 34.14 -10.28
N ASN A 166 -43.96 33.90 -9.91
CA ASN A 166 -45.00 33.61 -10.90
C ASN A 166 -45.11 34.74 -11.96
N GLY A 167 -45.21 34.37 -13.22
CA GLY A 167 -45.28 35.28 -14.35
C GLY A 167 -43.92 35.82 -14.86
N GLN A 168 -42.82 35.41 -14.29
CA GLN A 168 -41.48 35.77 -14.80
C GLN A 168 -41.03 34.86 -15.94
N LEU A 169 -40.47 35.50 -16.97
CA LEU A 169 -39.77 34.85 -18.07
C LEU A 169 -38.29 35.18 -18.02
N LEU A 170 -37.48 34.23 -18.50
CA LEU A 170 -36.06 34.40 -18.72
C LEU A 170 -35.84 34.88 -20.15
N ILE A 171 -35.28 36.05 -20.33
CA ILE A 171 -35.02 36.66 -21.68
C ILE A 171 -33.53 36.94 -21.84
N GLY A 172 -33.07 36.88 -23.10
CA GLY A 172 -31.72 37.33 -23.45
C GLY A 172 -31.61 38.84 -23.26
N ASN A 173 -30.52 39.26 -22.62
CA ASN A 173 -30.20 40.70 -22.44
C ASN A 173 -29.11 41.06 -23.43
N THR A 174 -29.30 42.18 -24.15
CA THR A 174 -28.34 42.72 -25.12
C THR A 174 -27.08 43.28 -24.45
N THR A 175 -27.14 43.58 -23.16
CA THR A 175 -26.00 44.08 -22.39
C THR A 175 -25.26 42.93 -21.72
N GLY A 176 -24.02 42.68 -22.14
CA GLY A 176 -23.12 41.75 -21.48
C GLY A 176 -23.40 40.24 -21.68
N ASN A 177 -24.21 39.86 -22.66
CA ASN A 177 -24.49 38.46 -22.97
C ASN A 177 -25.06 37.68 -21.75
N THR A 178 -25.97 38.32 -21.01
CA THR A 178 -26.59 37.79 -19.80
C THR A 178 -28.05 37.42 -20.04
N LEU A 179 -28.66 36.73 -19.07
CA LEU A 179 -30.10 36.44 -19.01
C LEU A 179 -30.74 37.37 -17.96
N ALA A 180 -31.83 38.01 -18.32
CA ALA A 180 -32.61 38.84 -17.43
C ALA A 180 -33.98 38.23 -17.16
N LYS A 181 -34.61 38.63 -16.04
CA LYS A 181 -36.02 38.32 -15.76
C LYS A 181 -36.92 39.42 -16.29
N ALA A 182 -37.95 39.04 -17.01
CA ALA A 182 -39.05 39.94 -17.37
C ALA A 182 -40.36 39.44 -16.77
N THR A 183 -41.21 40.33 -16.32
CA THR A 183 -42.55 40.02 -15.84
C THR A 183 -43.56 40.26 -16.94
N LEU A 184 -44.39 39.28 -17.23
CA LEU A 184 -45.52 39.49 -18.14
C LEU A 184 -46.56 40.33 -17.43
N THR A 185 -46.88 41.46 -18.02
CA THR A 185 -47.99 42.32 -17.58
C THR A 185 -49.20 42.01 -18.43
N ALA A 186 -50.33 41.73 -17.82
CA ALA A 186 -51.55 41.49 -18.55
C ALA A 186 -51.93 42.74 -19.38
N GLY A 187 -52.02 42.59 -20.69
CA GLY A 187 -52.46 43.69 -21.59
C GLY A 187 -51.37 44.40 -22.38
N SER A 188 -50.17 43.87 -22.51
CA SER A 188 -49.15 44.33 -23.46
C SER A 188 -48.96 43.38 -24.62
#